data_8cc8afbb9dfd0f88a0c6d3405d3caa2b
#
_entry.id   8cc8afbb9dfd0f88a0c6d3405d3caa2b
#
_cell.length_a   1.000
_cell.length_b   1.000
_cell.length_c   1.000
_cell.angle_alpha   90.00
_cell.angle_beta   90.00
_cell.angle_gamma   90.00
#
_symmetry.space_group_name_H-M   'P 1'
#
loop_
_entity.id
_entity.type
_entity.pdbx_description
1 polymer ?
#
loop_
_entity_poly.entity_id
_entity_poly.type
_entity_poly.pdbx_seq_one_letter_code
_entity_poly.pdbx_strand_id
1 'polypeptide(L)'
;MSGPGRGGGWTPPLRLRRRSGWATQAPTWREARPALIADALKRATARPSGNWFVAGSSRHVRAGGGPRGRTVAGAEVVLWRSDSGEPHAGPGACPHLGAPLRDSRVVCGTLVCHWHGLRLDGTSVAGWDPYPVYDDGVLLWVRLDALGGEEPTERPPVPVRPAAGAAVDAVFTAVGRCEPEDVVANRLDPWHGSWFHPYSFADLRVVRPSAGSEEDAFVVDVSFRVTDRLVVPVRAEFTAPGPRTVVMRVTEGEGATSVVETHATPLTGAGDEAPRTAVVEAIVAASDRRGFAVARAAAPLLRPLMRRTAGRLWRDDLAYAERRWALRRTGRFPG
;
A
#
# COMPACT_ATOMS: atom_id res chain seq x y z
N MET A 1 22.51 19.00 -42.51
CA MET A 1 21.45 19.89 -42.03
C MET A 1 20.12 19.27 -42.37
N SER A 2 19.48 18.66 -41.44
CA SER A 2 18.06 18.25 -41.52
C SER A 2 17.63 17.86 -40.12
N GLY A 3 16.93 18.75 -39.44
CA GLY A 3 16.33 18.48 -38.13
C GLY A 3 15.06 17.65 -38.28
N PRO A 4 14.80 16.68 -37.40
CA PRO A 4 13.50 16.06 -37.34
C PRO A 4 12.65 16.78 -36.28
N GLY A 5 11.84 17.72 -36.74
CA GLY A 5 10.68 18.15 -36.00
C GLY A 5 9.62 17.06 -36.02
N ARG A 6 9.58 16.22 -35.01
CA ARG A 6 8.38 15.38 -34.75
C ARG A 6 7.49 16.15 -33.81
N GLY A 7 6.48 16.83 -34.34
CA GLY A 7 5.35 17.31 -33.58
C GLY A 7 4.70 16.14 -32.89
N GLY A 8 4.81 16.09 -31.56
CA GLY A 8 4.07 15.15 -30.73
C GLY A 8 2.59 15.47 -30.83
N GLY A 9 1.88 14.75 -31.71
CA GLY A 9 0.44 14.84 -31.82
C GLY A 9 -0.19 14.50 -30.47
N TRP A 10 -1.06 15.40 -29.97
CA TRP A 10 -1.85 15.15 -28.76
C TRP A 10 -2.71 13.91 -28.95
N THR A 11 -2.34 12.82 -28.30
CA THR A 11 -3.14 11.58 -28.30
C THR A 11 -4.07 11.64 -27.09
N PRO A 12 -5.40 11.62 -27.29
CA PRO A 12 -6.30 11.63 -26.16
C PRO A 12 -6.09 10.39 -25.29
N PRO A 13 -6.06 10.53 -23.95
CA PRO A 13 -5.84 9.40 -23.02
C PRO A 13 -7.01 8.41 -23.03
N LEU A 14 -8.18 8.85 -23.52
CA LEU A 14 -9.42 8.10 -23.52
C LEU A 14 -9.58 7.35 -24.84
N ARG A 15 -9.92 6.08 -24.78
CA ARG A 15 -10.30 5.27 -25.93
C ARG A 15 -11.75 4.81 -25.81
N LEU A 16 -12.45 4.79 -26.94
CA LEU A 16 -13.77 4.17 -27.06
C LEU A 16 -13.57 2.64 -27.14
N ARG A 17 -14.27 1.92 -26.30
CA ARG A 17 -14.33 0.47 -26.27
C ARG A 17 -15.71 -0.01 -26.71
N ARG A 18 -15.77 -1.10 -27.46
CA ARG A 18 -17.05 -1.81 -27.68
C ARG A 18 -17.56 -2.37 -26.36
N ARG A 19 -18.85 -2.29 -26.10
CA ARG A 19 -19.45 -2.98 -24.95
C ARG A 19 -19.18 -4.47 -25.10
N SER A 20 -18.48 -5.04 -24.11
CA SER A 20 -18.39 -6.48 -23.93
C SER A 20 -19.00 -6.82 -22.58
N GLY A 21 -19.85 -7.83 -22.56
CA GLY A 21 -20.37 -8.37 -21.31
C GLY A 21 -19.26 -9.10 -20.55
N TRP A 22 -19.40 -9.20 -19.22
CA TRP A 22 -18.51 -10.01 -18.38
C TRP A 22 -18.33 -11.43 -18.93
N ALA A 23 -19.41 -12.08 -19.34
CA ALA A 23 -19.40 -13.44 -19.86
C ALA A 23 -18.68 -13.62 -21.24
N THR A 24 -18.41 -12.52 -21.94
CA THR A 24 -17.73 -12.56 -23.26
C THR A 24 -16.24 -12.28 -23.18
N GLN A 25 -15.68 -12.08 -21.99
CA GLN A 25 -14.25 -11.95 -21.79
C GLN A 25 -13.53 -13.29 -22.02
N ALA A 26 -12.33 -13.25 -22.56
CA ALA A 26 -11.47 -14.43 -22.63
C ALA A 26 -11.08 -14.87 -21.21
N PRO A 27 -11.26 -16.15 -20.86
CA PRO A 27 -10.91 -16.63 -19.52
C PRO A 27 -9.40 -16.64 -19.33
N THR A 28 -8.93 -16.20 -18.13
CA THR A 28 -7.51 -16.04 -17.78
C THR A 28 -6.96 -17.18 -16.90
N TRP A 29 -7.78 -18.14 -16.51
CA TRP A 29 -7.40 -19.18 -15.55
C TRP A 29 -6.24 -20.10 -16.02
N ARG A 30 -6.04 -20.23 -17.32
CA ARG A 30 -4.95 -21.06 -17.87
C ARG A 30 -3.59 -20.38 -17.72
N GLU A 31 -3.56 -19.06 -17.80
CA GLU A 31 -2.37 -18.22 -17.61
C GLU A 31 -2.10 -17.95 -16.13
N ALA A 32 -3.16 -17.80 -15.33
CA ALA A 32 -3.12 -17.57 -13.87
C ALA A 32 -2.75 -18.86 -13.12
N ARG A 33 -1.60 -19.45 -13.46
CA ARG A 33 -1.15 -20.70 -12.85
C ARG A 33 -0.77 -20.48 -11.38
N PRO A 34 -1.32 -21.27 -10.42
CA PRO A 34 -1.01 -21.13 -8.99
C PRO A 34 0.50 -21.13 -8.70
N ALA A 35 1.28 -21.96 -9.39
CA ALA A 35 2.72 -22.04 -9.22
C ALA A 35 3.44 -20.71 -9.52
N LEU A 36 3.02 -19.95 -10.54
CA LEU A 36 3.61 -18.64 -10.85
C LEU A 36 3.41 -17.63 -9.71
N ILE A 37 2.21 -17.63 -9.14
CA ILE A 37 1.85 -16.75 -8.01
C ILE A 37 2.62 -17.19 -6.76
N ALA A 38 2.68 -18.50 -6.49
CA ALA A 38 3.39 -19.07 -5.36
C ALA A 38 4.90 -18.80 -5.42
N ASP A 39 5.52 -18.94 -6.58
CA ASP A 39 6.94 -18.66 -6.79
C ASP A 39 7.25 -17.16 -6.62
N ALA A 40 6.40 -16.28 -7.17
CA ALA A 40 6.55 -14.83 -6.97
C ALA A 40 6.38 -14.45 -5.49
N LEU A 41 5.40 -15.02 -4.79
CA LEU A 41 5.20 -14.85 -3.36
C LEU A 41 6.41 -15.32 -2.55
N LYS A 42 6.95 -16.51 -2.85
CA LYS A 42 8.14 -17.06 -2.19
C LYS A 42 9.33 -16.11 -2.33
N ARG A 43 9.56 -15.56 -3.52
CA ARG A 43 10.63 -14.57 -3.73
C ARG A 43 10.36 -13.26 -2.99
N ALA A 44 9.12 -12.80 -2.96
CA ALA A 44 8.71 -11.60 -2.22
C ALA A 44 8.98 -11.76 -0.72
N THR A 45 8.53 -12.88 -0.13
CA THR A 45 8.68 -13.14 1.30
C THR A 45 10.12 -13.41 1.74
N ALA A 46 11.01 -13.79 0.81
CA ALA A 46 12.44 -13.96 1.08
C ALA A 46 13.22 -12.62 1.09
N ARG A 47 12.61 -11.51 0.68
CA ARG A 47 13.26 -10.20 0.70
C ARG A 47 13.24 -9.60 2.11
N PRO A 48 14.32 -8.92 2.54
CA PRO A 48 14.35 -8.31 3.86
C PRO A 48 13.39 -7.12 3.95
N SER A 49 12.78 -6.94 5.10
CA SER A 49 12.01 -5.74 5.47
C SER A 49 12.81 -4.76 6.32
N GLY A 50 13.94 -5.21 6.89
CA GLY A 50 14.71 -4.45 7.87
C GLY A 50 13.91 -4.10 9.12
N ASN A 51 12.93 -4.96 9.49
CA ASN A 51 12.00 -4.80 10.62
C ASN A 51 11.04 -3.60 10.49
N TRP A 52 10.92 -3.01 9.30
CA TRP A 52 10.02 -1.89 9.07
C TRP A 52 8.59 -2.35 8.72
N PHE A 53 7.61 -1.67 9.34
CA PHE A 53 6.18 -1.87 9.12
C PHE A 53 5.50 -0.54 8.79
N VAL A 54 4.56 -0.55 7.86
CA VAL A 54 3.74 0.63 7.58
C VAL A 54 2.69 0.79 8.67
N ALA A 55 2.75 1.89 9.42
CA ALA A 55 1.80 2.21 10.48
C ALA A 55 0.56 2.97 9.96
N GLY A 56 0.61 3.49 8.75
CA GLY A 56 -0.50 4.16 8.09
C GLY A 56 -0.11 5.47 7.38
N SER A 57 -1.11 6.30 7.06
CA SER A 57 -0.87 7.57 6.37
C SER A 57 -0.16 8.59 7.24
N SER A 58 0.89 9.23 6.70
CA SER A 58 1.58 10.37 7.31
C SER A 58 0.62 11.50 7.70
N ARG A 59 -0.39 11.77 6.87
CA ARG A 59 -1.39 12.84 7.10
C ARG A 59 -2.33 12.59 8.29
N HIS A 60 -2.39 11.37 8.81
CA HIS A 60 -3.25 11.04 9.95
C HIS A 60 -2.62 11.42 11.29
N VAL A 61 -1.31 11.60 11.33
CA VAL A 61 -0.58 12.09 12.52
C VAL A 61 -0.10 13.50 12.22
N ARG A 62 -0.69 14.48 12.85
CA ARG A 62 -0.45 15.92 12.55
C ARG A 62 0.22 16.61 13.73
N ALA A 63 1.07 17.58 13.44
CA ALA A 63 1.54 18.53 14.44
C ALA A 63 0.35 19.28 15.05
N GLY A 64 0.34 19.48 16.36
CA GLY A 64 -0.80 20.04 17.10
C GLY A 64 -2.01 19.10 17.20
N GLY A 65 -1.95 17.89 16.63
CA GLY A 65 -2.96 16.83 16.78
C GLY A 65 -2.72 15.94 17.99
N GLY A 66 -3.73 15.13 18.35
CA GLY A 66 -3.58 14.09 19.38
C GLY A 66 -2.77 12.89 18.89
N PRO A 67 -2.30 12.04 19.84
CA PRO A 67 -1.60 10.81 19.51
C PRO A 67 -2.52 9.83 18.75
N ARG A 68 -1.90 8.88 18.05
CA ARG A 68 -2.60 7.83 17.32
C ARG A 68 -2.10 6.46 17.74
N GLY A 69 -2.99 5.62 18.21
CA GLY A 69 -2.69 4.22 18.48
C GLY A 69 -2.73 3.37 17.20
N ARG A 70 -1.85 2.41 17.15
CA ARG A 70 -1.82 1.34 16.13
C ARG A 70 -1.49 0.03 16.83
N THR A 71 -1.92 -1.06 16.21
CA THR A 71 -1.41 -2.38 16.54
C THR A 71 -0.59 -2.87 15.36
N VAL A 72 0.61 -3.34 15.60
CA VAL A 72 1.52 -3.88 14.58
C VAL A 72 2.13 -5.16 15.13
N ALA A 73 1.94 -6.28 14.45
CA ALA A 73 2.43 -7.61 14.84
C ALA A 73 2.12 -7.97 16.31
N GLY A 74 0.95 -7.58 16.80
CA GLY A 74 0.52 -7.79 18.19
C GLY A 74 0.96 -6.71 19.18
N ALA A 75 1.91 -5.86 18.83
CA ALA A 75 2.35 -4.77 19.69
C ALA A 75 1.45 -3.52 19.58
N GLU A 76 1.12 -2.93 20.71
CA GLU A 76 0.54 -1.59 20.74
C GLU A 76 1.62 -0.54 20.46
N VAL A 77 1.34 0.32 19.49
CA VAL A 77 2.22 1.42 19.08
C VAL A 77 1.47 2.74 19.22
N VAL A 78 2.10 3.76 19.81
CA VAL A 78 1.61 5.14 19.80
C VAL A 78 2.46 5.97 18.86
N LEU A 79 1.79 6.85 18.10
CA LEU A 79 2.38 7.77 17.13
C LEU A 79 1.93 9.20 17.42
N TRP A 80 2.84 10.17 17.39
CA TRP A 80 2.50 11.59 17.48
C TRP A 80 3.53 12.43 16.72
N ARG A 81 3.33 13.73 16.67
CA ARG A 81 4.34 14.68 16.17
C ARG A 81 4.67 15.73 17.19
N SER A 82 5.93 16.14 17.20
CA SER A 82 6.37 17.37 17.85
C SER A 82 5.74 18.61 17.20
N ASP A 83 5.90 19.76 17.81
CA ASP A 83 5.44 21.05 17.25
C ASP A 83 6.20 21.42 15.96
N SER A 84 7.43 20.95 15.80
CA SER A 84 8.21 21.07 14.55
C SER A 84 7.72 20.15 13.42
N GLY A 85 6.79 19.22 13.73
CA GLY A 85 6.28 18.24 12.78
C GLY A 85 7.08 16.94 12.72
N GLU A 86 8.11 16.77 13.55
CA GLU A 86 8.90 15.55 13.63
C GLU A 86 8.03 14.39 14.14
N PRO A 87 8.00 13.24 13.47
CA PRO A 87 7.24 12.09 13.91
C PRO A 87 7.96 11.35 15.04
N HIS A 88 7.19 10.86 16.00
CA HIS A 88 7.64 10.01 17.10
C HIS A 88 6.78 8.76 17.18
N ALA A 89 7.38 7.64 17.60
CA ALA A 89 6.72 6.38 17.85
C ALA A 89 7.27 5.69 19.09
N GLY A 90 6.47 4.84 19.71
CA GLY A 90 6.93 4.01 20.82
C GLY A 90 5.85 3.06 21.31
N PRO A 91 6.12 2.28 22.37
CA PRO A 91 5.13 1.41 22.99
C PRO A 91 3.84 2.13 23.35
N GLY A 92 2.69 1.52 23.04
CA GLY A 92 1.38 2.11 23.27
C GLY A 92 0.94 2.20 24.73
N ALA A 93 1.61 1.45 25.62
CA ALA A 93 1.36 1.42 27.04
C ALA A 93 2.32 2.37 27.79
N CYS A 94 1.79 3.17 28.71
CA CYS A 94 2.58 4.01 29.58
C CYS A 94 3.44 3.16 30.53
N PRO A 95 4.75 3.41 30.67
CA PRO A 95 5.64 2.60 31.50
C PRO A 95 5.33 2.67 33.00
N HIS A 96 4.57 3.68 33.45
CA HIS A 96 4.22 3.82 34.85
C HIS A 96 3.22 2.75 35.30
N LEU A 97 2.01 2.73 34.75
CA LEU A 97 0.94 1.80 35.13
C LEU A 97 0.11 1.31 33.92
N GLY A 98 0.68 1.29 32.70
CA GLY A 98 0.06 0.70 31.53
C GLY A 98 -1.07 1.53 30.90
N ALA A 99 -1.22 2.83 31.22
CA ALA A 99 -2.24 3.67 30.59
C ALA A 99 -2.12 3.62 29.05
N PRO A 100 -3.25 3.51 28.29
CA PRO A 100 -3.20 3.53 26.85
C PRO A 100 -2.83 4.92 26.34
N LEU A 101 -1.62 5.06 25.83
CA LEU A 101 -1.06 6.36 25.40
C LEU A 101 -1.80 6.96 24.20
N ARG A 102 -2.56 6.15 23.43
CA ARG A 102 -3.42 6.65 22.36
C ARG A 102 -4.54 7.58 22.83
N ASP A 103 -4.94 7.48 24.10
CA ASP A 103 -5.99 8.28 24.73
C ASP A 103 -5.42 9.51 25.44
N SER A 104 -4.12 9.69 25.42
CA SER A 104 -3.35 10.78 26.03
C SER A 104 -3.40 12.07 25.17
N ARG A 105 -2.61 13.08 25.52
CA ARG A 105 -2.57 14.36 24.82
C ARG A 105 -1.13 14.71 24.42
N VAL A 106 -1.00 15.44 23.32
CA VAL A 106 0.25 16.08 22.93
C VAL A 106 0.17 17.54 23.36
N VAL A 107 1.12 17.99 24.17
CA VAL A 107 1.21 19.36 24.72
C VAL A 107 2.62 19.87 24.45
N CYS A 108 2.72 20.97 23.71
CA CYS A 108 4.01 21.52 23.27
C CYS A 108 4.92 20.42 22.66
N GLY A 109 4.37 19.64 21.73
CA GLY A 109 5.10 18.57 21.03
C GLY A 109 5.40 17.32 21.85
N THR A 110 5.12 17.31 23.15
CA THR A 110 5.38 16.20 24.09
C THR A 110 4.10 15.41 24.34
N LEU A 111 4.16 14.08 24.27
CA LEU A 111 3.06 13.20 24.66
C LEU A 111 2.98 13.13 26.18
N VAL A 112 1.84 13.53 26.75
CA VAL A 112 1.60 13.57 28.19
C VAL A 112 0.55 12.53 28.57
N CYS A 113 0.96 11.53 29.34
CA CYS A 113 0.08 10.46 29.79
C CYS A 113 -1.09 11.04 30.61
N HIS A 114 -2.32 10.68 30.24
CA HIS A 114 -3.53 11.23 30.83
C HIS A 114 -3.85 10.72 32.24
N TRP A 115 -3.17 9.64 32.69
CA TRP A 115 -3.40 9.16 34.07
C TRP A 115 -2.63 9.97 35.11
N HIS A 116 -1.29 10.15 34.92
CA HIS A 116 -0.45 10.75 35.96
C HIS A 116 0.54 11.81 35.40
N GLY A 117 0.35 12.23 34.16
CA GLY A 117 1.14 13.33 33.59
C GLY A 117 2.57 12.98 33.20
N LEU A 118 2.95 11.68 33.11
CA LEU A 118 4.27 11.31 32.62
C LEU A 118 4.46 11.90 31.21
N ARG A 119 5.61 12.54 31.00
CA ARG A 119 5.95 13.19 29.72
C ARG A 119 6.90 12.32 28.93
N LEU A 120 6.56 12.12 27.65
CA LEU A 120 7.30 11.34 26.67
C LEU A 120 7.60 12.26 25.47
N ASP A 121 8.85 12.67 25.33
CA ASP A 121 9.31 13.61 24.31
C ASP A 121 10.00 12.91 23.11
N GLY A 122 10.02 11.58 23.11
CA GLY A 122 10.70 10.77 22.10
C GLY A 122 12.07 10.27 22.57
N THR A 123 12.43 10.51 23.82
CA THR A 123 13.62 9.92 24.46
C THR A 123 13.23 8.77 25.40
N SER A 124 14.20 7.91 25.73
CA SER A 124 13.99 6.79 26.65
C SER A 124 13.71 7.29 28.06
N VAL A 125 12.65 6.76 28.67
CA VAL A 125 12.26 7.12 30.04
C VAL A 125 11.60 5.95 30.76
N ALA A 126 12.05 5.62 31.96
CA ALA A 126 11.46 4.59 32.83
C ALA A 126 11.22 3.24 32.14
N GLY A 127 12.14 2.79 31.28
CA GLY A 127 12.03 1.54 30.52
C GLY A 127 11.10 1.62 29.31
N TRP A 128 10.60 2.78 28.96
CA TRP A 128 9.93 3.05 27.71
C TRP A 128 10.95 3.59 26.70
N ASP A 129 11.18 2.83 25.64
CA ASP A 129 12.12 3.18 24.57
C ASP A 129 11.35 3.53 23.31
N PRO A 130 11.65 4.67 22.67
CA PRO A 130 11.00 5.06 21.42
C PRO A 130 11.39 4.09 20.30
N TYR A 131 10.43 3.84 19.39
CA TYR A 131 10.68 3.09 18.17
C TYR A 131 11.23 4.02 17.08
N PRO A 132 12.22 3.56 16.30
CA PRO A 132 12.58 4.27 15.08
C PRO A 132 11.36 4.45 14.19
N VAL A 133 11.15 5.69 13.74
CA VAL A 133 10.04 6.07 12.89
C VAL A 133 10.56 6.80 11.65
N TYR A 134 9.95 6.56 10.50
CA TYR A 134 10.28 7.22 9.25
C TYR A 134 9.03 7.73 8.58
N ASP A 135 9.05 9.01 8.17
CA ASP A 135 7.99 9.63 7.37
C ASP A 135 8.48 9.82 5.94
N ASP A 136 7.89 9.11 5.00
CA ASP A 136 8.22 9.24 3.58
C ASP A 136 7.38 10.31 2.85
N GLY A 137 6.58 11.09 3.61
CA GLY A 137 5.67 12.11 3.12
C GLY A 137 4.28 11.60 2.73
N VAL A 138 4.11 10.29 2.56
CA VAL A 138 2.84 9.61 2.25
C VAL A 138 2.44 8.67 3.39
N LEU A 139 3.39 7.87 3.83
CA LEU A 139 3.24 6.84 4.86
C LEU A 139 4.16 7.10 6.05
N LEU A 140 3.73 6.66 7.22
CA LEU A 140 4.56 6.51 8.41
C LEU A 140 4.96 5.05 8.56
N TRP A 141 6.25 4.83 8.78
CA TRP A 141 6.86 3.54 9.02
C TRP A 141 7.39 3.48 10.44
N VAL A 142 7.25 2.35 11.10
CA VAL A 142 7.86 2.08 12.40
C VAL A 142 8.73 0.84 12.30
N ARG A 143 9.90 0.86 12.96
CA ARG A 143 10.78 -0.28 13.04
C ARG A 143 10.60 -0.99 14.38
N LEU A 144 10.31 -2.28 14.32
CA LEU A 144 10.05 -3.11 15.50
C LEU A 144 11.03 -4.28 15.51
N ASP A 145 12.25 -4.04 15.99
CA ASP A 145 13.35 -5.00 15.91
C ASP A 145 13.06 -6.28 16.69
N ALA A 146 12.42 -6.19 17.84
CA ALA A 146 12.05 -7.36 18.65
C ALA A 146 11.01 -8.27 17.99
N LEU A 147 10.25 -7.77 17.01
CA LEU A 147 9.17 -8.50 16.33
C LEU A 147 9.52 -8.86 14.88
N GLY A 148 10.40 -8.10 14.26
CA GLY A 148 10.77 -8.31 12.86
C GLY A 148 11.65 -9.53 12.64
N GLY A 149 12.55 -9.82 13.57
CA GLY A 149 13.43 -11.01 13.52
C GLY A 149 14.50 -10.99 12.43
N GLU A 150 14.70 -9.83 11.81
CA GLU A 150 15.67 -9.58 10.74
C GLU A 150 16.79 -8.64 11.22
N GLU A 151 17.88 -8.56 10.44
CA GLU A 151 18.85 -7.50 10.62
C GLU A 151 18.21 -6.16 10.34
N PRO A 152 18.21 -5.21 11.29
CA PRO A 152 17.53 -3.93 11.12
C PRO A 152 18.24 -3.04 10.10
N THR A 153 17.48 -2.37 9.26
CA THR A 153 18.01 -1.36 8.33
C THR A 153 17.78 0.05 8.86
N GLU A 154 18.64 0.99 8.48
CA GLU A 154 18.50 2.40 8.87
C GLU A 154 17.20 3.02 8.33
N ARG A 155 16.80 2.64 7.12
CA ARG A 155 15.60 3.17 6.43
C ARG A 155 14.72 2.06 5.91
N PRO A 156 13.40 2.30 5.82
CA PRO A 156 12.48 1.36 5.21
C PRO A 156 12.72 1.25 3.68
N PRO A 157 12.33 0.13 3.07
CA PRO A 157 12.36 -0.04 1.61
C PRO A 157 11.23 0.75 0.94
N VAL A 158 11.36 2.09 0.93
CA VAL A 158 10.34 2.97 0.31
C VAL A 158 10.37 2.80 -1.20
N PRO A 159 9.22 2.51 -1.83
CA PRO A 159 9.13 2.43 -3.29
C PRO A 159 9.46 3.76 -3.97
N VAL A 160 10.02 3.69 -5.17
CA VAL A 160 10.26 4.88 -5.98
C VAL A 160 8.92 5.46 -6.42
N ARG A 161 8.70 6.74 -6.14
CA ARG A 161 7.46 7.48 -6.42
C ARG A 161 7.73 8.70 -7.29
N PRO A 162 6.69 9.24 -7.96
CA PRO A 162 6.77 10.60 -8.50
C PRO A 162 7.13 11.61 -7.42
N ALA A 163 7.82 12.68 -7.78
CA ALA A 163 8.18 13.75 -6.83
C ALA A 163 6.93 14.27 -6.08
N ALA A 164 7.05 14.49 -4.78
CA ALA A 164 5.94 14.86 -3.90
C ALA A 164 5.14 16.07 -4.41
N GLY A 165 5.81 17.12 -4.92
CA GLY A 165 5.18 18.29 -5.51
C GLY A 165 4.52 18.05 -6.89
N ALA A 166 4.79 16.93 -7.55
CA ALA A 166 4.28 16.60 -8.89
C ALA A 166 3.11 15.60 -8.87
N ALA A 167 2.68 15.13 -7.71
CA ALA A 167 1.70 14.06 -7.57
C ALA A 167 0.50 14.44 -6.69
N VAL A 168 -0.59 13.70 -6.84
CA VAL A 168 -1.71 13.64 -5.89
C VAL A 168 -1.66 12.29 -5.20
N ASP A 169 -1.57 12.30 -3.87
CA ASP A 169 -1.54 11.10 -3.04
C ASP A 169 -2.87 10.87 -2.32
N ALA A 170 -3.22 9.62 -2.12
CA ALA A 170 -4.29 9.20 -1.23
C ALA A 170 -3.93 7.87 -0.57
N VAL A 171 -4.25 7.72 0.72
CA VAL A 171 -4.03 6.48 1.45
C VAL A 171 -5.36 5.93 1.92
N PHE A 172 -5.63 4.68 1.60
CA PHE A 172 -6.77 3.89 2.05
C PHE A 172 -6.27 2.80 3.02
N THR A 173 -7.10 2.42 3.99
CA THR A 173 -6.79 1.31 4.90
C THR A 173 -8.04 0.48 5.13
N ALA A 174 -7.87 -0.84 5.07
CA ALA A 174 -8.87 -1.83 5.44
C ALA A 174 -8.22 -2.94 6.27
N VAL A 175 -9.03 -3.78 6.90
CA VAL A 175 -8.55 -4.92 7.71
C VAL A 175 -9.22 -6.19 7.24
N GLY A 176 -8.43 -7.22 6.93
CA GLY A 176 -8.86 -8.57 6.59
C GLY A 176 -8.51 -9.59 7.67
N ARG A 177 -9.24 -10.70 7.67
CA ARG A 177 -8.97 -11.91 8.48
C ARG A 177 -8.09 -12.87 7.68
N CYS A 178 -6.85 -12.51 7.51
CA CYS A 178 -5.86 -13.27 6.73
C CYS A 178 -4.46 -12.91 7.20
N GLU A 179 -3.47 -13.65 6.74
CA GLU A 179 -2.06 -13.33 6.93
C GLU A 179 -1.58 -12.33 5.87
N PRO A 180 -0.48 -11.58 6.12
CA PRO A 180 0.07 -10.64 5.15
C PRO A 180 0.36 -11.26 3.79
N GLU A 181 0.83 -12.50 3.75
CA GLU A 181 1.13 -13.20 2.50
C GLU A 181 -0.10 -13.45 1.61
N ASP A 182 -1.30 -13.55 2.19
CA ASP A 182 -2.53 -13.71 1.41
C ASP A 182 -2.90 -12.43 0.65
N VAL A 183 -2.63 -11.27 1.26
CA VAL A 183 -2.75 -9.96 0.62
C VAL A 183 -1.71 -9.79 -0.48
N VAL A 184 -0.45 -10.16 -0.21
CA VAL A 184 0.63 -10.11 -1.21
C VAL A 184 0.34 -11.04 -2.38
N ALA A 185 -0.13 -12.27 -2.12
CA ALA A 185 -0.49 -13.23 -3.16
C ALA A 185 -1.64 -12.73 -4.05
N ASN A 186 -2.66 -12.08 -3.48
CA ASN A 186 -3.73 -11.45 -4.25
C ASN A 186 -3.16 -10.40 -5.22
N ARG A 187 -2.25 -9.55 -4.76
CA ARG A 187 -1.65 -8.50 -5.60
C ARG A 187 -0.65 -9.04 -6.64
N LEU A 188 -0.08 -10.22 -6.42
CA LEU A 188 0.78 -10.93 -7.37
C LEU A 188 0.00 -11.80 -8.37
N ASP A 189 -1.34 -11.75 -8.34
CA ASP A 189 -2.24 -12.34 -9.31
C ASP A 189 -2.90 -11.24 -10.17
N PRO A 190 -2.23 -10.69 -11.20
CA PRO A 190 -2.85 -9.67 -12.03
C PRO A 190 -4.01 -10.18 -12.90
N TRP A 191 -4.09 -11.49 -13.15
CA TRP A 191 -5.08 -12.09 -14.04
C TRP A 191 -6.53 -11.98 -13.56
N HIS A 192 -6.75 -11.88 -12.22
CA HIS A 192 -8.11 -11.74 -11.68
C HIS A 192 -8.72 -10.36 -11.99
N GLY A 193 -7.90 -9.33 -12.25
CA GLY A 193 -8.31 -7.94 -12.26
C GLY A 193 -9.52 -7.64 -13.15
N SER A 194 -9.54 -8.07 -14.41
CA SER A 194 -10.66 -7.79 -15.32
C SER A 194 -11.89 -8.69 -15.07
N TRP A 195 -11.70 -9.84 -14.42
CA TRP A 195 -12.78 -10.76 -14.06
C TRP A 195 -13.42 -10.41 -12.75
N PHE A 196 -12.63 -10.12 -11.74
CA PHE A 196 -13.09 -9.84 -10.39
C PHE A 196 -13.52 -8.38 -10.20
N HIS A 197 -12.88 -7.45 -10.95
CA HIS A 197 -13.18 -6.02 -10.90
C HIS A 197 -13.63 -5.48 -12.27
N PRO A 198 -14.67 -6.06 -12.90
CA PRO A 198 -15.10 -5.66 -14.25
C PRO A 198 -15.61 -4.22 -14.32
N TYR A 199 -15.87 -3.59 -13.17
CA TYR A 199 -16.28 -2.19 -13.05
C TYR A 199 -15.08 -1.22 -13.10
N SER A 200 -13.86 -1.69 -12.88
CA SER A 200 -12.63 -0.88 -12.86
C SER A 200 -11.68 -1.19 -14.00
N PHE A 201 -11.61 -2.47 -14.42
CA PHE A 201 -10.63 -2.93 -15.39
C PHE A 201 -11.28 -3.59 -16.61
N ALA A 202 -10.60 -3.45 -17.74
CA ALA A 202 -10.96 -4.09 -18.98
C ALA A 202 -9.70 -4.43 -19.79
N ASP A 203 -9.84 -5.36 -20.74
CA ASP A 203 -8.80 -5.69 -21.73
C ASP A 203 -7.44 -6.03 -21.08
N LEU A 204 -7.48 -6.67 -19.90
CA LEU A 204 -6.31 -7.03 -19.14
C LEU A 204 -5.59 -8.22 -19.79
N ARG A 205 -4.29 -8.06 -20.02
CA ARG A 205 -3.40 -9.09 -20.52
C ARG A 205 -2.05 -9.01 -19.82
N VAL A 206 -1.59 -10.12 -19.27
CA VAL A 206 -0.22 -10.23 -18.77
C VAL A 206 0.72 -10.42 -19.96
N VAL A 207 1.56 -9.44 -20.22
CA VAL A 207 2.52 -9.43 -21.34
C VAL A 207 3.77 -10.21 -20.98
N ARG A 208 4.22 -10.08 -19.75
CA ARG A 208 5.37 -10.79 -19.20
C ARG A 208 5.05 -11.24 -17.77
N PRO A 209 5.08 -12.55 -17.51
CA PRO A 209 4.97 -13.04 -16.12
C PRO A 209 6.29 -12.82 -15.38
N SER A 210 6.22 -12.74 -14.06
CA SER A 210 7.38 -12.71 -13.18
C SER A 210 8.17 -14.01 -13.33
N ALA A 211 9.48 -13.92 -13.57
CA ALA A 211 10.36 -15.06 -13.89
C ALA A 211 11.56 -15.19 -12.95
N GLY A 212 11.65 -14.38 -11.89
CA GLY A 212 12.75 -14.42 -10.93
C GLY A 212 14.08 -13.84 -11.46
N SER A 213 14.04 -13.03 -12.53
CA SER A 213 15.17 -12.25 -13.01
C SER A 213 15.39 -10.99 -12.14
N GLU A 214 16.47 -10.22 -12.41
CA GLU A 214 16.71 -8.93 -11.73
C GLU A 214 15.51 -7.98 -11.83
N GLU A 215 14.75 -8.07 -12.94
CA GLU A 215 13.48 -7.37 -13.15
C GLU A 215 12.28 -8.28 -12.81
N ASP A 216 12.20 -8.78 -11.59
CA ASP A 216 11.14 -9.70 -11.15
C ASP A 216 9.78 -8.96 -11.06
N ALA A 217 9.15 -8.79 -12.20
CA ALA A 217 7.90 -8.06 -12.37
C ALA A 217 6.91 -8.78 -13.28
N PHE A 218 5.62 -8.67 -12.96
CA PHE A 218 4.56 -8.93 -13.93
C PHE A 218 4.32 -7.65 -14.74
N VAL A 219 4.43 -7.73 -16.05
CA VAL A 219 4.09 -6.62 -16.98
C VAL A 219 2.70 -6.86 -17.54
N VAL A 220 1.84 -5.88 -17.41
CA VAL A 220 0.41 -5.99 -17.70
C VAL A 220 -0.05 -4.84 -18.58
N ASP A 221 -0.68 -5.16 -19.70
CA ASP A 221 -1.50 -4.21 -20.43
C ASP A 221 -2.92 -4.25 -19.86
N VAL A 222 -3.45 -3.10 -19.46
CA VAL A 222 -4.79 -3.00 -18.88
C VAL A 222 -5.45 -1.67 -19.24
N SER A 223 -6.77 -1.68 -19.33
CA SER A 223 -7.55 -0.45 -19.51
C SER A 223 -8.33 -0.13 -18.25
N PHE A 224 -8.09 1.03 -17.65
CA PHE A 224 -8.91 1.56 -16.56
C PHE A 224 -10.25 2.06 -17.12
N ARG A 225 -11.36 1.62 -16.54
CA ARG A 225 -12.69 2.07 -16.94
C ARG A 225 -13.02 3.44 -16.33
N VAL A 226 -13.37 4.38 -17.21
CA VAL A 226 -13.98 5.65 -16.82
C VAL A 226 -15.51 5.51 -16.87
N THR A 227 -16.00 4.87 -17.93
CA THR A 227 -17.39 4.46 -18.11
C THR A 227 -17.44 3.09 -18.80
N ASP A 228 -18.63 2.56 -19.07
CA ASP A 228 -18.80 1.30 -19.83
C ASP A 228 -18.12 1.31 -21.21
N ARG A 229 -17.96 2.48 -21.80
CA ARG A 229 -17.41 2.65 -23.15
C ARG A 229 -16.10 3.43 -23.22
N LEU A 230 -15.78 4.19 -22.18
CA LEU A 230 -14.56 5.00 -22.14
C LEU A 230 -13.55 4.35 -21.22
N VAL A 231 -12.36 4.11 -21.73
CA VAL A 231 -11.26 3.50 -21.02
C VAL A 231 -9.97 4.27 -21.20
N VAL A 232 -9.06 4.13 -20.25
CA VAL A 232 -7.69 4.64 -20.29
C VAL A 232 -6.75 3.44 -20.33
N PRO A 233 -6.18 3.11 -21.51
CA PRO A 233 -5.22 2.02 -21.63
C PRO A 233 -3.88 2.45 -21.06
N VAL A 234 -3.27 1.55 -20.29
CA VAL A 234 -1.93 1.72 -19.70
C VAL A 234 -1.17 0.41 -19.75
N ARG A 235 0.16 0.51 -19.65
CA ARG A 235 1.01 -0.61 -19.25
C ARG A 235 1.45 -0.39 -17.82
N ALA A 236 1.39 -1.43 -17.02
CA ALA A 236 1.79 -1.39 -15.62
C ALA A 236 2.71 -2.57 -15.29
N GLU A 237 3.60 -2.34 -14.32
CA GLU A 237 4.46 -3.36 -13.75
C GLU A 237 4.08 -3.60 -12.30
N PHE A 238 4.02 -4.87 -11.91
CA PHE A 238 3.80 -5.29 -10.53
C PHE A 238 5.08 -5.91 -10.00
N THR A 239 5.63 -5.30 -8.97
CA THR A 239 6.83 -5.76 -8.25
C THR A 239 6.55 -5.94 -6.78
N ALA A 240 7.33 -6.80 -6.11
CA ALA A 240 7.27 -6.95 -4.65
C ALA A 240 8.64 -6.61 -4.04
N PRO A 241 8.91 -5.35 -3.70
CA PRO A 241 10.21 -4.92 -3.17
C PRO A 241 10.49 -5.42 -1.76
N GLY A 242 9.53 -5.99 -1.07
CA GLY A 242 9.67 -6.54 0.28
C GLY A 242 8.59 -7.56 0.60
N PRO A 243 8.68 -8.25 1.74
CA PRO A 243 7.82 -9.38 2.07
C PRO A 243 6.35 -9.01 2.27
N ARG A 244 6.08 -7.75 2.51
CA ARG A 244 4.74 -7.21 2.82
C ARG A 244 4.32 -6.08 1.89
N THR A 245 5.03 -5.89 0.78
CA THR A 245 4.77 -4.75 -0.13
C THR A 245 4.69 -5.22 -1.57
N VAL A 246 3.63 -4.81 -2.27
CA VAL A 246 3.51 -4.94 -3.72
C VAL A 246 3.29 -3.56 -4.32
N VAL A 247 3.99 -3.26 -5.39
CA VAL A 247 3.93 -1.98 -6.08
C VAL A 247 3.47 -2.20 -7.51
N MET A 248 2.37 -1.58 -7.89
CA MET A 248 1.97 -1.41 -9.28
C MET A 248 2.46 -0.04 -9.75
N ARG A 249 3.27 -0.02 -10.80
CA ARG A 249 3.75 1.21 -11.45
C ARG A 249 3.20 1.29 -12.87
N VAL A 250 2.62 2.42 -13.23
CA VAL A 250 2.28 2.70 -14.63
C VAL A 250 3.55 3.10 -15.37
N THR A 251 3.93 2.31 -16.38
CA THR A 251 5.15 2.52 -17.18
C THR A 251 4.87 3.20 -18.51
N GLU A 252 3.70 2.96 -19.10
CA GLU A 252 3.28 3.58 -20.35
C GLU A 252 1.82 4.02 -20.31
N GLY A 253 1.48 5.06 -21.03
CA GLY A 253 0.13 5.59 -21.14
C GLY A 253 -0.14 6.78 -20.22
N GLU A 254 -1.41 7.09 -20.00
CA GLU A 254 -1.80 8.19 -19.11
C GLU A 254 -1.46 7.87 -17.67
N GLY A 255 -0.85 8.81 -16.99
CA GLY A 255 -0.41 8.62 -15.62
C GLY A 255 0.88 7.81 -15.51
N ALA A 256 1.70 7.72 -16.57
CA ALA A 256 3.03 7.14 -16.49
C ALA A 256 3.80 7.71 -15.29
N THR A 257 4.53 6.86 -14.58
CA THR A 257 5.18 7.08 -13.29
C THR A 257 4.28 7.00 -12.05
N SER A 258 2.96 7.05 -12.19
CA SER A 258 2.04 6.81 -11.05
C SER A 258 2.29 5.44 -10.42
N VAL A 259 2.12 5.37 -9.10
CA VAL A 259 2.27 4.11 -8.37
C VAL A 259 1.07 3.86 -7.46
N VAL A 260 0.73 2.59 -7.31
CA VAL A 260 -0.18 2.10 -6.29
C VAL A 260 0.59 1.08 -5.46
N GLU A 261 0.79 1.40 -4.20
CA GLU A 261 1.52 0.56 -3.25
C GLU A 261 0.54 -0.11 -2.32
N THR A 262 0.65 -1.41 -2.20
CA THR A 262 -0.09 -2.21 -1.23
C THR A 262 0.86 -2.70 -0.16
N HIS A 263 0.59 -2.34 1.08
CA HIS A 263 1.34 -2.79 2.24
C HIS A 263 0.44 -3.64 3.14
N ALA A 264 0.91 -4.84 3.46
CA ALA A 264 0.21 -5.80 4.31
C ALA A 264 0.84 -5.79 5.71
N THR A 265 0.28 -4.99 6.62
CA THR A 265 0.79 -4.89 7.99
C THR A 265 0.06 -5.87 8.90
N PRO A 266 0.74 -6.86 9.51
CA PRO A 266 0.10 -7.76 10.47
C PRO A 266 -0.37 -6.96 11.68
N LEU A 267 -1.59 -7.23 12.16
CA LEU A 267 -2.15 -6.64 13.39
C LEU A 267 -2.04 -7.59 14.58
N THR A 268 -2.02 -8.88 14.34
CA THR A 268 -1.86 -9.94 15.35
C THR A 268 -0.43 -10.44 15.36
N GLY A 269 -0.04 -11.10 16.45
CA GLY A 269 1.25 -11.80 16.56
C GLY A 269 1.36 -12.97 15.58
N ALA A 270 2.59 -13.41 15.33
CA ALA A 270 2.84 -14.59 14.51
C ALA A 270 2.21 -15.85 15.15
N GLY A 271 1.56 -16.68 14.33
CA GLY A 271 0.92 -17.91 14.80
C GLY A 271 -0.45 -17.73 15.47
N ASP A 272 -1.03 -16.53 15.45
CA ASP A 272 -2.40 -16.30 15.93
C ASP A 272 -3.40 -17.15 15.13
N GLU A 273 -4.35 -17.80 15.82
CA GLU A 273 -5.39 -18.63 15.17
C GLU A 273 -6.38 -17.82 14.33
N ALA A 274 -6.49 -16.53 14.60
CA ALA A 274 -7.34 -15.58 13.89
C ALA A 274 -6.54 -14.37 13.40
N PRO A 275 -5.59 -14.55 12.45
CA PRO A 275 -4.73 -13.48 12.00
C PRO A 275 -5.54 -12.34 11.39
N ARG A 276 -5.05 -11.13 11.65
CA ARG A 276 -5.61 -9.90 11.08
C ARG A 276 -4.50 -9.11 10.41
N THR A 277 -4.77 -8.66 9.22
CA THR A 277 -3.85 -7.84 8.44
C THR A 277 -4.50 -6.53 8.06
N ALA A 278 -3.82 -5.42 8.34
CA ALA A 278 -4.16 -4.13 7.77
C ALA A 278 -3.57 -4.04 6.36
N VAL A 279 -4.44 -3.82 5.40
CA VAL A 279 -4.04 -3.39 4.06
C VAL A 279 -3.95 -1.88 4.06
N VAL A 280 -2.77 -1.35 3.82
CA VAL A 280 -2.54 0.09 3.64
C VAL A 280 -2.20 0.30 2.17
N GLU A 281 -3.12 0.89 1.41
CA GLU A 281 -2.90 1.21 0.00
C GLU A 281 -2.60 2.69 -0.17
N ALA A 282 -1.41 2.99 -0.71
CA ALA A 282 -1.00 4.33 -1.08
C ALA A 282 -1.07 4.50 -2.60
N ILE A 283 -1.92 5.40 -3.06
CA ILE A 283 -2.07 5.79 -4.46
C ILE A 283 -1.33 7.11 -4.64
N VAL A 284 -0.32 7.13 -5.50
CA VAL A 284 0.46 8.34 -5.84
C VAL A 284 0.33 8.55 -7.34
N ALA A 285 -0.62 9.39 -7.73
CA ALA A 285 -0.96 9.66 -9.11
C ALA A 285 -0.21 10.88 -9.62
N ALA A 286 0.38 10.75 -10.80
CA ALA A 286 1.08 11.81 -11.52
C ALA A 286 0.66 11.82 -12.99
N SER A 287 0.83 12.95 -13.65
CA SER A 287 0.68 13.09 -15.09
C SER A 287 1.53 14.27 -15.57
N ASP A 288 2.12 14.14 -16.73
CA ASP A 288 2.90 15.18 -17.42
C ASP A 288 2.00 16.19 -18.17
N ARG A 289 0.69 15.94 -18.20
CA ARG A 289 -0.28 16.84 -18.85
C ARG A 289 -0.38 18.18 -18.14
N ARG A 290 -0.43 19.27 -18.90
CA ARG A 290 -0.58 20.63 -18.38
C ARG A 290 -1.78 20.80 -17.45
N GLY A 291 -2.90 20.11 -17.72
CA GLY A 291 -4.11 20.12 -16.87
C GLY A 291 -3.95 19.46 -15.50
N PHE A 292 -2.91 18.67 -15.27
CA PHE A 292 -2.70 17.97 -14.00
C PHE A 292 -2.41 18.94 -12.84
N ALA A 293 -1.93 20.14 -13.11
CA ALA A 293 -1.80 21.19 -12.09
C ALA A 293 -3.14 21.53 -11.40
N VAL A 294 -4.24 21.49 -12.15
CA VAL A 294 -5.61 21.68 -11.60
C VAL A 294 -5.98 20.50 -10.68
N ALA A 295 -5.68 19.27 -11.08
CA ALA A 295 -5.91 18.09 -10.23
C ALA A 295 -5.11 18.18 -8.93
N ARG A 296 -3.86 18.65 -8.96
CA ARG A 296 -3.05 18.85 -7.75
C ARG A 296 -3.67 19.91 -6.83
N ALA A 297 -4.12 21.03 -7.37
CA ALA A 297 -4.82 22.06 -6.60
C ALA A 297 -6.12 21.52 -5.99
N ALA A 298 -6.83 20.66 -6.72
CA ALA A 298 -8.06 19.99 -6.28
C ALA A 298 -7.81 18.73 -5.42
N ALA A 299 -6.58 18.41 -5.05
CA ALA A 299 -6.23 17.20 -4.29
C ALA A 299 -7.09 16.98 -3.03
N PRO A 300 -7.46 17.98 -2.22
CA PRO A 300 -8.34 17.78 -1.07
C PRO A 300 -9.71 17.17 -1.44
N LEU A 301 -10.24 17.48 -2.62
CA LEU A 301 -11.49 16.95 -3.14
C LEU A 301 -11.32 15.59 -3.82
N LEU A 302 -10.17 15.34 -4.46
CA LEU A 302 -9.88 14.09 -5.16
C LEU A 302 -9.53 12.95 -4.21
N ARG A 303 -8.82 13.22 -3.11
CA ARG A 303 -8.42 12.19 -2.13
C ARG A 303 -9.57 11.34 -1.59
N PRO A 304 -10.74 11.90 -1.20
CA PRO A 304 -11.88 11.08 -0.77
C PRO A 304 -12.39 10.16 -1.88
N LEU A 305 -12.41 10.63 -3.13
CA LEU A 305 -12.82 9.83 -4.28
C LEU A 305 -11.85 8.70 -4.57
N MET A 306 -10.55 8.98 -4.56
CA MET A 306 -9.50 7.96 -4.71
C MET A 306 -9.61 6.88 -3.64
N ARG A 307 -9.80 7.29 -2.37
CA ARG A 307 -10.02 6.35 -1.25
C ARG A 307 -11.30 5.51 -1.42
N ARG A 308 -12.38 6.10 -1.93
CA ARG A 308 -13.62 5.37 -2.19
C ARG A 308 -13.42 4.31 -3.27
N THR A 309 -12.69 4.63 -4.33
CA THR A 309 -12.37 3.70 -5.41
C THR A 309 -11.51 2.55 -4.90
N ALA A 310 -10.44 2.84 -4.16
CA ALA A 310 -9.61 1.84 -3.50
C ALA A 310 -10.44 0.95 -2.56
N GLY A 311 -11.31 1.55 -1.74
CA GLY A 311 -12.17 0.81 -0.82
C GLY A 311 -13.19 -0.11 -1.52
N ARG A 312 -13.59 0.22 -2.75
CA ARG A 312 -14.43 -0.67 -3.55
C ARG A 312 -13.64 -1.90 -4.02
N LEU A 313 -12.42 -1.70 -4.53
CA LEU A 313 -11.53 -2.79 -4.96
C LEU A 313 -11.16 -3.69 -3.78
N TRP A 314 -10.73 -3.09 -2.66
CA TRP A 314 -10.31 -3.85 -1.49
C TRP A 314 -11.42 -4.61 -0.78
N ARG A 315 -12.67 -4.29 -0.98
CA ARG A 315 -13.78 -5.14 -0.51
C ARG A 315 -13.77 -6.50 -1.17
N ASP A 316 -13.51 -6.53 -2.48
CA ASP A 316 -13.45 -7.75 -3.26
C ASP A 316 -12.11 -8.47 -3.01
N ASP A 317 -11.01 -7.75 -3.04
CA ASP A 317 -9.65 -8.29 -2.84
C ASP A 317 -9.45 -8.89 -1.44
N LEU A 318 -10.06 -8.32 -0.40
CA LEU A 318 -10.05 -8.91 0.94
C LEU A 318 -10.84 -10.22 0.97
N ALA A 319 -11.96 -10.33 0.26
CA ALA A 319 -12.69 -11.60 0.17
C ALA A 319 -11.82 -12.69 -0.50
N TYR A 320 -11.01 -12.33 -1.50
CA TYR A 320 -10.02 -13.24 -2.09
C TYR A 320 -8.96 -13.65 -1.05
N ALA A 321 -8.32 -12.69 -0.39
CA ALA A 321 -7.24 -12.95 0.57
C ALA A 321 -7.74 -13.80 1.77
N GLU A 322 -8.90 -13.48 2.32
CA GLU A 322 -9.52 -14.24 3.41
C GLU A 322 -9.90 -15.66 2.97
N ARG A 323 -10.40 -15.84 1.74
CA ARG A 323 -10.68 -17.16 1.19
C ARG A 323 -9.42 -17.98 0.99
N ARG A 324 -8.34 -17.36 0.48
CA ARG A 324 -7.04 -18.01 0.33
C ARG A 324 -6.54 -18.51 1.68
N TRP A 325 -6.52 -17.64 2.70
CA TRP A 325 -6.13 -18.01 4.07
C TRP A 325 -6.94 -19.19 4.61
N ALA A 326 -8.28 -19.12 4.51
CA ALA A 326 -9.16 -20.17 5.03
C ALA A 326 -8.89 -21.53 4.36
N LEU A 327 -8.59 -21.56 3.06
CA LEU A 327 -8.28 -22.78 2.34
C LEU A 327 -6.88 -23.31 2.70
N ARG A 328 -5.86 -22.43 2.82
CA ARG A 328 -4.52 -22.81 3.23
C ARG A 328 -4.51 -23.42 4.64
N ARG A 329 -5.17 -22.77 5.59
CA ARG A 329 -5.27 -23.26 6.98
C ARG A 329 -5.86 -24.68 7.06
N THR A 330 -6.75 -25.04 6.15
CA THR A 330 -7.39 -26.36 6.12
C THR A 330 -6.71 -27.35 5.18
N GLY A 331 -5.58 -27.01 4.57
CA GLY A 331 -4.90 -27.84 3.58
C GLY A 331 -5.69 -28.07 2.28
N ARG A 332 -6.66 -27.20 1.98
CA ARG A 332 -7.56 -27.32 0.82
C ARG A 332 -7.25 -26.31 -0.29
N PHE A 333 -6.21 -25.49 -0.11
CA PHE A 333 -5.82 -24.55 -1.14
C PHE A 333 -5.26 -25.30 -2.36
N PRO A 334 -5.83 -25.08 -3.57
CA PRO A 334 -5.34 -25.70 -4.78
C PRO A 334 -4.04 -25.02 -5.24
N GLY A 335 -2.93 -25.75 -5.29
CA GLY A 335 -1.63 -25.23 -5.75
C GLY A 335 -0.45 -25.87 -5.08
#